data_8ae681e2c25a498d149aa54cc1bc2ecd
#
_entry.id   8ae681e2c25a498d149aa54cc1bc2ecd
#
_cell.length_a   1.000
_cell.length_b   1.000
_cell.length_c   1.000
_cell.angle_alpha   90.00
_cell.angle_beta   90.00
_cell.angle_gamma   90.00
#
_symmetry.space_group_name_H-M   'P 1'
#
loop_
_entity.id
_entity.type
_entity.pdbx_description
1 polymer ?
#
loop_
_entity_poly.entity_id
_entity_poly.type
_entity_poly.pdbx_seq_one_letter_code
_entity_poly.pdbx_strand_id
1 'polypeptide(L)'
;MDFYHFAKSVVYGVLKPLYRLDVKGTEHFPKEGGVLVCSNHIADLDPPVVGITAPRPINFMAKAELFEAPILKNLLPNLHVFPVKRGLSDRNAIRTAISLLKDGQVVGMFPEGTRRKDGTLGKGMSGAGFFALKGGDTVVVPCAIIGPYRPLRKVKVRYGRPLDITPFRERKAGAEEVTEAIMQEIRLLIEKEKSAK
;
A
#
# COMPACT_ATOMS: atom_id res chain seq x y z
N MET A 1 8.92 23.02 -3.58
CA MET A 1 8.87 21.54 -3.64
C MET A 1 9.01 21.08 -2.20
N ASP A 2 8.01 20.38 -1.66
CA ASP A 2 8.15 19.89 -0.30
C ASP A 2 9.13 18.70 -0.23
N PHE A 3 9.55 18.37 0.98
CA PHE A 3 10.55 17.33 1.21
C PHE A 3 10.11 15.95 0.66
N TYR A 4 8.83 15.63 0.75
CA TYR A 4 8.29 14.36 0.23
C TYR A 4 8.51 14.21 -1.27
N HIS A 5 8.17 15.25 -2.06
CA HIS A 5 8.33 15.20 -3.52
C HIS A 5 9.81 15.17 -3.94
N PHE A 6 10.66 15.88 -3.21
CA PHE A 6 12.11 15.80 -3.43
C PHE A 6 12.63 14.38 -3.16
N ALA A 7 12.34 13.82 -1.99
CA ALA A 7 12.76 12.47 -1.62
C ALA A 7 12.20 11.42 -2.58
N LYS A 8 10.92 11.53 -2.97
CA LYS A 8 10.28 10.68 -3.97
C LYS A 8 11.04 10.70 -5.29
N SER A 9 11.45 11.86 -5.78
CA SER A 9 12.18 12.02 -7.04
C SER A 9 13.57 11.38 -6.97
N VAL A 10 14.29 11.59 -5.87
CA VAL A 10 15.62 11.01 -5.64
C VAL A 10 15.53 9.48 -5.59
N VAL A 11 14.62 8.94 -4.77
CA VAL A 11 14.45 7.48 -4.61
C VAL A 11 13.97 6.85 -5.92
N TYR A 12 13.07 7.52 -6.67
CA TYR A 12 12.65 7.05 -7.99
C TYR A 12 13.81 7.01 -8.98
N GLY A 13 14.65 8.06 -9.01
CA GLY A 13 15.86 8.12 -9.85
C GLY A 13 16.84 7.00 -9.60
N VAL A 14 16.93 6.50 -8.36
CA VAL A 14 17.79 5.39 -7.97
C VAL A 14 17.12 4.03 -8.22
N LEU A 15 15.92 3.82 -7.70
CA LEU A 15 15.27 2.49 -7.74
C LEU A 15 14.76 2.12 -9.12
N LYS A 16 14.34 3.10 -9.93
CA LYS A 16 13.82 2.83 -11.29
C LYS A 16 14.87 2.16 -12.20
N PRO A 17 16.09 2.68 -12.37
CA PRO A 17 17.11 2.00 -13.17
C PRO A 17 17.62 0.74 -12.48
N LEU A 18 17.85 0.75 -11.16
CA LEU A 18 18.40 -0.37 -10.42
C LEU A 18 17.54 -1.63 -10.52
N TYR A 19 16.21 -1.49 -10.43
CA TYR A 19 15.26 -2.60 -10.49
C TYR A 19 14.41 -2.58 -11.77
N ARG A 20 14.79 -1.77 -12.76
CA ARG A 20 14.08 -1.64 -14.04
C ARG A 20 12.56 -1.61 -13.84
N LEU A 21 12.10 -0.71 -12.94
CA LEU A 21 10.69 -0.64 -12.54
C LEU A 21 9.77 -0.48 -13.76
N ASP A 22 8.85 -1.42 -13.90
CA ASP A 22 7.81 -1.46 -14.93
C ASP A 22 6.46 -1.25 -14.24
N VAL A 23 5.93 -0.02 -14.38
CA VAL A 23 4.72 0.44 -13.69
C VAL A 23 3.58 0.56 -14.69
N LYS A 24 2.42 -0.02 -14.35
CA LYS A 24 1.19 0.08 -15.16
C LYS A 24 -0.04 0.27 -14.27
N GLY A 25 -1.10 0.85 -14.82
CA GLY A 25 -2.38 1.03 -14.15
C GLY A 25 -2.49 2.31 -13.32
N THR A 26 -1.48 3.19 -13.36
CA THR A 26 -1.51 4.46 -12.64
C THR A 26 -2.62 5.39 -13.13
N GLU A 27 -3.08 5.21 -14.35
CA GLU A 27 -4.21 5.92 -14.96
C GLU A 27 -5.54 5.64 -14.27
N HIS A 28 -5.65 4.51 -13.55
CA HIS A 28 -6.84 4.14 -12.78
C HIS A 28 -6.84 4.75 -11.36
N PHE A 29 -5.71 5.34 -10.95
CA PHE A 29 -5.57 5.84 -9.59
C PHE A 29 -6.42 7.10 -9.38
N PRO A 30 -7.30 7.16 -8.36
CA PRO A 30 -8.15 8.31 -8.11
C PRO A 30 -7.33 9.58 -7.87
N LYS A 31 -7.70 10.66 -8.55
CA LYS A 31 -7.01 11.96 -8.41
C LYS A 31 -7.28 12.62 -7.07
N GLU A 32 -8.44 12.36 -6.47
CA GLU A 32 -8.92 12.94 -5.21
C GLU A 32 -9.72 11.91 -4.41
N GLY A 33 -10.18 12.26 -3.22
CA GLY A 33 -10.87 11.38 -2.30
C GLY A 33 -9.94 10.42 -1.54
N GLY A 34 -10.49 9.74 -0.55
CA GLY A 34 -9.77 8.75 0.26
C GLY A 34 -9.45 7.48 -0.53
N VAL A 35 -8.20 7.05 -0.48
CA VAL A 35 -7.76 5.84 -1.17
C VAL A 35 -7.01 4.93 -0.22
N LEU A 36 -7.44 3.68 -0.12
CA LEU A 36 -6.69 2.62 0.55
C LEU A 36 -5.95 1.79 -0.51
N VAL A 37 -4.63 1.96 -0.59
CA VAL A 37 -3.80 1.12 -1.47
C VAL A 37 -3.44 -0.16 -0.75
N CYS A 38 -3.87 -1.30 -1.28
CA CYS A 38 -3.58 -2.62 -0.74
C CYS A 38 -2.65 -3.38 -1.68
N SER A 39 -1.46 -3.78 -1.21
CA SER A 39 -0.47 -4.50 -2.00
C SER A 39 -0.03 -5.79 -1.33
N ASN A 40 0.39 -6.79 -2.12
CA ASN A 40 1.17 -7.91 -1.60
C ASN A 40 2.52 -7.45 -1.07
N HIS A 41 3.13 -8.22 -0.17
CA HIS A 41 4.36 -7.83 0.52
C HIS A 41 5.46 -8.87 0.37
N ILE A 42 6.43 -8.59 -0.50
CA ILE A 42 7.53 -9.52 -0.82
C ILE A 42 8.90 -9.07 -0.28
N ALA A 43 9.09 -7.76 -0.04
CA ALA A 43 10.38 -7.22 0.40
C ALA A 43 10.23 -5.93 1.23
N ASP A 44 11.31 -5.53 1.93
CA ASP A 44 11.38 -4.25 2.64
C ASP A 44 11.32 -3.03 1.70
N LEU A 45 11.58 -3.25 0.42
CA LEU A 45 11.52 -2.20 -0.61
C LEU A 45 10.10 -1.94 -1.14
N ASP A 46 9.10 -2.76 -0.77
CA ASP A 46 7.74 -2.57 -1.28
C ASP A 46 7.12 -1.22 -0.89
N PRO A 47 7.17 -0.77 0.39
CA PRO A 47 6.62 0.53 0.76
C PRO A 47 7.25 1.69 -0.03
N PRO A 48 8.60 1.84 -0.11
CA PRO A 48 9.19 2.88 -0.93
C PRO A 48 8.87 2.74 -2.43
N VAL A 49 8.82 1.52 -2.98
CA VAL A 49 8.47 1.31 -4.40
C VAL A 49 7.03 1.71 -4.68
N VAL A 50 6.06 1.33 -3.85
CA VAL A 50 4.68 1.77 -3.99
C VAL A 50 4.58 3.30 -3.81
N GLY A 51 5.25 3.87 -2.80
CA GLY A 51 5.24 5.31 -2.54
C GLY A 51 5.77 6.15 -3.71
N ILE A 52 6.88 5.73 -4.32
CA ILE A 52 7.47 6.49 -5.44
C ILE A 52 6.73 6.30 -6.77
N THR A 53 6.01 5.19 -6.95
CA THR A 53 5.29 4.88 -8.20
C THR A 53 3.83 5.33 -8.21
N ALA A 54 3.23 5.53 -7.04
CA ALA A 54 1.87 6.03 -6.93
C ALA A 54 1.75 7.50 -7.39
N PRO A 55 0.65 7.88 -8.06
CA PRO A 55 0.43 9.27 -8.50
C PRO A 55 0.31 10.28 -7.35
N ARG A 56 -0.22 9.84 -6.20
CA ARG A 56 -0.44 10.68 -5.01
C ARG A 56 0.46 10.25 -3.86
N PRO A 57 0.82 11.15 -2.92
CA PRO A 57 1.52 10.80 -1.70
C PRO A 57 0.77 9.72 -0.91
N ILE A 58 1.50 8.71 -0.41
CA ILE A 58 0.92 7.62 0.38
C ILE A 58 1.42 7.71 1.82
N ASN A 59 0.49 7.62 2.76
CA ASN A 59 0.77 7.47 4.17
C ASN A 59 0.92 5.99 4.52
N PHE A 60 2.07 5.58 5.06
CA PHE A 60 2.33 4.19 5.46
C PHE A 60 2.40 4.06 6.98
N MET A 61 1.97 2.91 7.48
CA MET A 61 2.23 2.49 8.86
C MET A 61 3.57 1.78 8.96
N ALA A 62 4.42 2.17 9.90
CA ALA A 62 5.66 1.47 10.19
C ALA A 62 5.78 1.16 11.69
N LYS A 63 6.60 0.16 12.03
CA LYS A 63 6.84 -0.23 13.42
C LYS A 63 7.29 0.96 14.25
N ALA A 64 6.70 1.14 15.44
CA ALA A 64 7.03 2.24 16.36
C ALA A 64 8.53 2.30 16.70
N GLU A 65 9.19 1.14 16.80
CA GLU A 65 10.63 1.04 17.11
C GLU A 65 11.51 1.71 16.05
N LEU A 66 11.05 1.83 14.80
CA LEU A 66 11.80 2.55 13.76
C LEU A 66 11.90 4.06 14.03
N PHE A 67 10.95 4.61 14.81
CA PHE A 67 10.94 6.03 15.19
C PHE A 67 11.84 6.34 16.39
N GLU A 68 12.45 5.32 17.02
CA GLU A 68 13.42 5.50 18.08
C GLU A 68 14.83 5.80 17.52
N ALA A 69 15.11 5.40 16.28
CA ALA A 69 16.38 5.68 15.64
C ALA A 69 16.52 7.18 15.30
N PRO A 70 17.64 7.86 15.69
CA PRO A 70 17.77 9.33 15.60
C PRO A 70 17.50 9.91 14.23
N ILE A 71 17.96 9.24 13.16
CA ILE A 71 17.77 9.68 11.77
C ILE A 71 16.33 9.43 11.32
N LEU A 72 15.79 8.22 11.60
CA LEU A 72 14.46 7.82 11.15
C LEU A 72 13.34 8.57 11.87
N LYS A 73 13.55 8.96 13.13
CA LYS A 73 12.59 9.76 13.91
C LYS A 73 12.14 11.03 13.19
N ASN A 74 13.08 11.70 12.52
CA ASN A 74 12.79 12.93 11.79
C ASN A 74 12.47 12.68 10.30
N LEU A 75 13.02 11.61 9.71
CA LEU A 75 12.83 11.28 8.31
C LEU A 75 11.44 10.71 8.03
N LEU A 76 11.00 9.73 8.80
CA LEU A 76 9.76 8.98 8.54
C LEU A 76 8.50 9.86 8.51
N PRO A 77 8.29 10.81 9.47
CA PRO A 77 7.13 11.71 9.39
C PRO A 77 7.13 12.57 8.13
N ASN A 78 8.30 13.05 7.70
CA ASN A 78 8.43 13.83 6.46
C ASN A 78 8.22 13.00 5.19
N LEU A 79 8.24 11.68 5.30
CA LEU A 79 7.87 10.72 4.25
C LEU A 79 6.44 10.19 4.42
N HIS A 80 5.60 10.87 5.21
CA HIS A 80 4.22 10.47 5.50
C HIS A 80 4.12 9.07 6.13
N VAL A 81 5.11 8.69 6.93
CA VAL A 81 5.07 7.43 7.68
C VAL A 81 4.70 7.70 9.13
N PHE A 82 3.74 6.98 9.67
CA PHE A 82 3.31 7.10 11.07
C PHE A 82 3.50 5.77 11.83
N PRO A 83 3.75 5.85 13.15
CA PRO A 83 4.09 4.67 13.95
C PRO A 83 2.86 3.79 14.23
N VAL A 84 3.09 2.47 14.30
CA VAL A 84 2.14 1.47 14.80
C VAL A 84 2.82 0.49 15.73
N LYS A 85 2.22 0.23 16.88
CA LYS A 85 2.66 -0.81 17.83
C LYS A 85 2.07 -2.14 17.41
N ARG A 86 2.93 -3.11 17.08
CA ARG A 86 2.51 -4.48 16.69
C ARG A 86 2.03 -5.27 17.90
N GLY A 87 1.08 -6.19 17.70
CA GLY A 87 0.60 -7.14 18.71
C GLY A 87 -0.48 -6.62 19.67
N LEU A 88 -0.74 -5.32 19.66
CA LEU A 88 -1.84 -4.68 20.37
C LEU A 88 -2.70 -3.93 19.36
N SER A 89 -4.00 -3.84 19.63
CA SER A 89 -4.87 -2.96 18.86
C SER A 89 -4.45 -1.50 19.11
N ASP A 90 -3.52 -0.99 18.29
CA ASP A 90 -3.07 0.40 18.40
C ASP A 90 -4.17 1.35 17.94
N ARG A 91 -5.00 1.75 18.91
CA ARG A 91 -6.14 2.64 18.67
C ARG A 91 -5.74 3.97 18.03
N ASN A 92 -4.53 4.47 18.34
CA ASN A 92 -4.04 5.72 17.78
C ASN A 92 -3.69 5.56 16.30
N ALA A 93 -2.93 4.52 15.94
CA ALA A 93 -2.64 4.22 14.54
C ALA A 93 -3.91 3.96 13.72
N ILE A 94 -4.88 3.23 14.30
CA ILE A 94 -6.19 2.99 13.67
C ILE A 94 -6.93 4.31 13.43
N ARG A 95 -7.03 5.18 14.43
CA ARG A 95 -7.69 6.48 14.30
C ARG A 95 -7.01 7.36 13.26
N THR A 96 -5.68 7.42 13.29
CA THR A 96 -4.88 8.18 12.31
C THR A 96 -5.17 7.71 10.89
N ALA A 97 -5.12 6.40 10.62
CA ALA A 97 -5.40 5.87 9.29
C ALA A 97 -6.82 6.18 8.81
N ILE A 98 -7.83 6.03 9.69
CA ILE A 98 -9.23 6.35 9.37
C ILE A 98 -9.40 7.85 9.11
N SER A 99 -8.78 8.72 9.92
CA SER A 99 -8.82 10.17 9.71
C SER A 99 -8.23 10.53 8.36
N LEU A 100 -7.02 10.05 8.04
CA LEU A 100 -6.37 10.29 6.76
C LEU A 100 -7.25 9.89 5.57
N LEU A 101 -7.89 8.73 5.63
CA LEU A 101 -8.81 8.28 4.58
C LEU A 101 -10.03 9.19 4.44
N LYS A 102 -10.65 9.60 5.55
CA LYS A 102 -11.80 10.52 5.57
C LYS A 102 -11.43 11.92 5.08
N ASP A 103 -10.20 12.35 5.34
CA ASP A 103 -9.64 13.63 4.88
C ASP A 103 -9.20 13.57 3.40
N GLY A 104 -9.62 12.54 2.68
CA GLY A 104 -9.35 12.38 1.26
C GLY A 104 -7.90 11.98 0.94
N GLN A 105 -7.12 11.51 1.91
CA GLN A 105 -5.73 11.13 1.71
C GLN A 105 -5.57 9.66 1.31
N VAL A 106 -4.34 9.29 0.93
CA VAL A 106 -4.01 7.93 0.56
C VAL A 106 -3.31 7.22 1.71
N VAL A 107 -3.81 6.05 2.09
CA VAL A 107 -3.16 5.16 3.05
C VAL A 107 -2.72 3.89 2.34
N GLY A 108 -1.47 3.50 2.52
CA GLY A 108 -0.92 2.26 1.99
C GLY A 108 -0.82 1.18 3.07
N MET A 109 -1.19 -0.04 2.72
CA MET A 109 -1.02 -1.18 3.61
C MET A 109 -0.77 -2.48 2.86
N PHE A 110 -0.27 -3.45 3.60
CA PHE A 110 -0.02 -4.80 3.13
C PHE A 110 -0.95 -5.74 3.92
N PRO A 111 -2.06 -6.21 3.32
CA PRO A 111 -3.07 -6.99 4.02
C PRO A 111 -2.54 -8.27 4.68
N GLU A 112 -1.46 -8.83 4.16
CA GLU A 112 -0.81 -10.04 4.71
C GLU A 112 -0.18 -9.82 6.10
N GLY A 113 0.08 -8.56 6.49
CA GLY A 113 0.69 -8.20 7.77
C GLY A 113 2.16 -8.63 7.93
N THR A 114 2.67 -9.45 7.02
CA THR A 114 4.06 -9.96 7.01
C THR A 114 4.54 -10.14 5.58
N ARG A 115 5.88 -10.19 5.41
CA ARG A 115 6.51 -10.37 4.10
C ARG A 115 6.53 -11.84 3.69
N ARG A 116 6.21 -12.08 2.42
CA ARG A 116 6.31 -13.39 1.76
C ARG A 116 7.49 -13.39 0.79
N LYS A 117 8.68 -13.71 1.29
CA LYS A 117 9.93 -13.69 0.50
C LYS A 117 9.96 -14.70 -0.66
N ASP A 118 9.12 -15.72 -0.61
CA ASP A 118 8.90 -16.70 -1.68
C ASP A 118 8.08 -16.16 -2.86
N GLY A 119 7.53 -14.95 -2.71
CA GLY A 119 6.71 -14.30 -3.74
C GLY A 119 5.30 -14.89 -3.87
N THR A 120 4.88 -15.76 -2.96
CA THR A 120 3.50 -16.24 -2.89
C THR A 120 2.59 -15.19 -2.26
N LEU A 121 1.33 -15.14 -2.65
CA LEU A 121 0.33 -14.31 -1.99
C LEU A 121 -0.24 -15.06 -0.78
N GLY A 122 -0.06 -14.50 0.41
CA GLY A 122 -0.58 -15.06 1.65
C GLY A 122 -2.07 -14.77 1.88
N LYS A 123 -2.57 -15.18 3.04
CA LYS A 123 -3.92 -14.81 3.50
C LYS A 123 -3.92 -13.37 4.00
N GLY A 124 -4.95 -12.59 3.65
CA GLY A 124 -5.16 -11.26 4.18
C GLY A 124 -5.71 -11.28 5.60
N MET A 125 -5.27 -10.33 6.41
CA MET A 125 -5.82 -10.07 7.75
C MET A 125 -6.98 -9.07 7.65
N SER A 126 -7.98 -9.18 8.50
CA SER A 126 -9.20 -8.36 8.50
C SER A 126 -8.99 -6.83 8.57
N GLY A 127 -7.77 -6.39 8.87
CA GLY A 127 -7.44 -4.97 8.95
C GLY A 127 -7.69 -4.20 7.66
N ALA A 128 -7.43 -4.78 6.49
CA ALA A 128 -7.66 -4.12 5.20
C ALA A 128 -9.16 -3.82 4.99
N GLY A 129 -10.00 -4.83 5.18
CA GLY A 129 -11.46 -4.66 5.10
C GLY A 129 -12.00 -3.71 6.17
N PHE A 130 -11.43 -3.74 7.37
CA PHE A 130 -11.80 -2.81 8.43
C PHE A 130 -11.56 -1.34 8.03
N PHE A 131 -10.36 -1.01 7.52
CA PHE A 131 -10.07 0.35 7.06
C PHE A 131 -10.91 0.75 5.85
N ALA A 132 -11.12 -0.16 4.90
CA ALA A 132 -12.00 0.06 3.76
C ALA A 132 -13.45 0.40 4.17
N LEU A 133 -13.99 -0.30 5.17
CA LEU A 133 -15.35 -0.08 5.67
C LEU A 133 -15.48 1.19 6.52
N LYS A 134 -14.44 1.56 7.29
CA LYS A 134 -14.47 2.68 8.26
C LYS A 134 -13.90 3.99 7.71
N GLY A 135 -13.25 3.98 6.56
CA GLY A 135 -12.58 5.13 5.95
C GLY A 135 -13.52 6.16 5.27
N GLY A 136 -14.82 6.10 5.49
CA GLY A 136 -15.78 7.00 4.79
C GLY A 136 -15.97 6.58 3.33
N ASP A 137 -15.99 7.54 2.40
CA ASP A 137 -16.16 7.27 0.96
C ASP A 137 -14.90 6.75 0.27
N THR A 138 -14.02 6.14 1.07
CA THR A 138 -12.77 5.55 0.59
C THR A 138 -13.03 4.43 -0.42
N VAL A 139 -12.26 4.46 -1.51
CA VAL A 139 -12.14 3.34 -2.44
C VAL A 139 -10.84 2.57 -2.20
N VAL A 140 -10.80 1.31 -2.60
CA VAL A 140 -9.60 0.49 -2.49
C VAL A 140 -8.92 0.38 -3.85
N VAL A 141 -7.62 0.68 -3.91
CA VAL A 141 -6.80 0.43 -5.10
C VAL A 141 -5.94 -0.80 -4.83
N PRO A 142 -6.24 -1.95 -5.45
CA PRO A 142 -5.37 -3.13 -5.37
C PRO A 142 -4.07 -2.86 -6.13
N CYS A 143 -2.97 -3.28 -5.56
CA CYS A 143 -1.64 -3.15 -6.16
C CYS A 143 -0.92 -4.50 -6.09
N ALA A 144 -0.22 -4.88 -7.16
CA ALA A 144 0.61 -6.08 -7.16
C ALA A 144 2.06 -5.72 -7.45
N ILE A 145 2.96 -6.24 -6.61
CA ILE A 145 4.40 -6.17 -6.81
C ILE A 145 4.89 -7.55 -7.20
N ILE A 146 5.53 -7.64 -8.38
CA ILE A 146 6.06 -8.88 -8.90
C ILE A 146 7.58 -8.72 -9.09
N GLY A 147 8.32 -9.44 -8.23
CA GLY A 147 9.77 -9.42 -8.19
C GLY A 147 10.45 -10.45 -9.10
N PRO A 148 11.68 -10.82 -8.79
CA PRO A 148 12.41 -10.53 -7.55
C PRO A 148 13.13 -9.18 -7.55
N TYR A 149 13.38 -8.61 -6.37
CA TYR A 149 14.27 -7.47 -6.19
C TYR A 149 15.73 -7.92 -6.32
N ARG A 150 16.21 -7.99 -7.55
CA ARG A 150 17.61 -8.23 -7.89
C ARG A 150 18.11 -7.11 -8.79
N PRO A 151 19.34 -6.60 -8.59
CA PRO A 151 19.88 -5.55 -9.44
C PRO A 151 19.72 -5.87 -10.93
N LEU A 152 19.31 -4.88 -11.72
CA LEU A 152 19.06 -4.96 -13.16
C LEU A 152 17.98 -5.96 -13.60
N ARG A 153 17.29 -6.62 -12.68
CA ARG A 153 16.09 -7.42 -12.97
C ARG A 153 14.84 -6.53 -12.87
N LYS A 154 13.87 -6.85 -13.71
CA LYS A 154 12.62 -6.10 -13.77
C LYS A 154 11.73 -6.41 -12.55
N VAL A 155 11.34 -5.36 -11.83
CA VAL A 155 10.25 -5.42 -10.84
C VAL A 155 9.03 -4.74 -11.45
N LYS A 156 7.92 -5.45 -11.48
CA LYS A 156 6.66 -4.94 -12.02
C LYS A 156 5.77 -4.43 -10.88
N VAL A 157 5.17 -3.27 -11.07
CA VAL A 157 4.16 -2.69 -10.18
C VAL A 157 2.88 -2.53 -10.99
N ARG A 158 1.79 -3.10 -10.51
CA ARG A 158 0.50 -3.09 -11.19
C ARG A 158 -0.58 -2.52 -10.28
N TYR A 159 -1.11 -1.36 -10.66
CA TYR A 159 -2.28 -0.79 -10.00
C TYR A 159 -3.53 -1.28 -10.70
N GLY A 160 -4.44 -1.90 -9.96
CA GLY A 160 -5.74 -2.33 -10.46
C GLY A 160 -6.74 -1.17 -10.53
N ARG A 161 -7.91 -1.46 -11.07
CA ARG A 161 -9.04 -0.53 -10.99
C ARG A 161 -9.49 -0.39 -9.55
N PRO A 162 -9.95 0.80 -9.13
CA PRO A 162 -10.52 0.97 -7.81
C PRO A 162 -11.68 0.02 -7.56
N LEU A 163 -11.62 -0.68 -6.44
CA LEU A 163 -12.72 -1.51 -5.95
C LEU A 163 -13.68 -0.62 -5.15
N ASP A 164 -14.93 -0.55 -5.60
CA ASP A 164 -16.00 0.13 -4.89
C ASP A 164 -16.41 -0.67 -3.65
N ILE A 165 -16.34 -0.04 -2.50
CA ILE A 165 -16.67 -0.65 -1.21
C ILE A 165 -18.14 -0.37 -0.80
N THR A 166 -18.83 0.47 -1.54
CA THR A 166 -20.22 0.85 -1.24
C THR A 166 -21.15 -0.36 -1.10
N PRO A 167 -21.17 -1.35 -2.01
CA PRO A 167 -22.05 -2.51 -1.88
C PRO A 167 -21.77 -3.34 -0.61
N PHE A 168 -20.50 -3.38 -0.16
CA PHE A 168 -20.13 -4.06 1.09
C PHE A 168 -20.62 -3.30 2.32
N ARG A 169 -20.61 -1.96 2.29
CA ARG A 169 -21.13 -1.12 3.37
C ARG A 169 -22.65 -1.24 3.50
N GLU A 170 -23.36 -1.15 2.39
CA GLU A 170 -24.84 -1.22 2.36
C GLU A 170 -25.37 -2.52 2.95
N ARG A 171 -24.75 -3.67 2.61
CA ARG A 171 -25.15 -4.97 3.16
C ARG A 171 -24.48 -5.33 4.48
N LYS A 172 -23.74 -4.37 5.11
CA LYS A 172 -23.03 -4.55 6.39
C LYS A 172 -22.08 -5.75 6.40
N ALA A 173 -21.35 -5.94 5.31
CA ALA A 173 -20.37 -7.03 5.18
C ALA A 173 -19.30 -6.99 6.28
N GLY A 174 -18.80 -8.15 6.65
CA GLY A 174 -17.69 -8.28 7.61
C GLY A 174 -16.35 -7.83 7.02
N ALA A 175 -15.45 -7.38 7.88
CA ALA A 175 -14.11 -6.94 7.45
C ALA A 175 -13.30 -8.08 6.78
N GLU A 176 -13.50 -9.33 7.17
CA GLU A 176 -12.83 -10.48 6.56
C GLU A 176 -13.27 -10.69 5.12
N GLU A 177 -14.57 -10.57 4.84
CA GLU A 177 -15.13 -10.69 3.49
C GLU A 177 -14.60 -9.61 2.55
N VAL A 178 -14.56 -8.35 3.03
CA VAL A 178 -13.98 -7.24 2.26
C VAL A 178 -12.49 -7.44 2.01
N THR A 179 -11.76 -7.95 3.02
CA THR A 179 -10.34 -8.29 2.84
C THR A 179 -10.16 -9.37 1.78
N GLU A 180 -10.98 -10.42 1.77
CA GLU A 180 -10.87 -11.47 0.76
C GLU A 180 -11.14 -10.94 -0.65
N ALA A 181 -12.12 -10.06 -0.82
CA ALA A 181 -12.36 -9.39 -2.11
C ALA A 181 -11.12 -8.58 -2.56
N ILE A 182 -10.49 -7.83 -1.64
CA ILE A 182 -9.25 -7.11 -1.92
C ILE A 182 -8.12 -8.06 -2.33
N MET A 183 -7.94 -9.15 -1.60
CA MET A 183 -6.91 -10.16 -1.88
C MET A 183 -7.14 -10.84 -3.23
N GLN A 184 -8.38 -11.07 -3.60
CA GLN A 184 -8.74 -11.62 -4.91
C GLN A 184 -8.30 -10.69 -6.04
N GLU A 185 -8.54 -9.38 -5.93
CA GLU A 185 -8.09 -8.41 -6.93
C GLU A 185 -6.55 -8.40 -7.06
N ILE A 186 -5.83 -8.45 -5.93
CA ILE A 186 -4.35 -8.54 -5.96
C ILE A 186 -3.91 -9.84 -6.65
N ARG A 187 -4.57 -10.97 -6.37
CA ARG A 187 -4.30 -12.27 -6.99
C ARG A 187 -4.47 -12.21 -8.51
N LEU A 188 -5.57 -11.62 -8.98
CA LEU A 188 -5.84 -11.46 -10.41
C LEU A 188 -4.77 -10.63 -11.12
N LEU A 189 -4.28 -9.55 -10.49
CA LEU A 189 -3.18 -8.76 -11.03
C LEU A 189 -1.89 -9.58 -11.16
N ILE A 190 -1.56 -10.39 -10.16
CA ILE A 190 -0.38 -11.26 -10.18
C ILE A 190 -0.50 -12.33 -11.26
N GLU A 191 -1.64 -13.00 -11.37
CA GLU A 191 -1.89 -14.07 -12.35
C GLU A 191 -1.85 -13.55 -13.78
N LYS A 192 -2.47 -12.39 -14.05
CA LYS A 192 -2.41 -11.73 -15.35
C LYS A 192 -0.98 -11.49 -15.83
N GLU A 193 -0.10 -11.09 -14.92
CA GLU A 193 1.32 -10.85 -15.26
C GLU A 193 2.15 -12.14 -15.40
N LYS A 194 1.71 -13.24 -14.77
CA LYS A 194 2.33 -14.57 -14.99
C LYS A 194 1.92 -15.18 -16.31
N SER A 195 0.66 -15.01 -16.72
CA SER A 195 0.13 -15.53 -17.99
C SER A 195 0.60 -14.76 -19.23
N ALA A 196 1.09 -13.53 -19.05
CA ALA A 196 1.62 -12.67 -20.13
C ALA A 196 3.10 -12.93 -20.45
N LYS A 197 3.69 -14.00 -19.93
CA LYS A 197 5.04 -14.51 -20.25
C LYS A 197 4.98 -15.60 -21.31
#